data_30f1888ca2729105d0c61618b255963d
#
_entry.id   30f1888ca2729105d0c61618b255963d
#
_cell.length_a   1.000
_cell.length_b   1.000
_cell.length_c   1.000
_cell.angle_alpha   90.00
_cell.angle_beta   90.00
_cell.angle_gamma   90.00
#
_symmetry.space_group_name_H-M   'P 1'
#
loop_
_entity.id
_entity.type
_entity.pdbx_description
1 polymer ?
#
loop_
_entity_poly.entity_id
_entity_poly.type
_entity_poly.pdbx_seq_one_letter_code
_entity_poly.pdbx_strand_id
1 'polypeptide(L)'
;MFFFKLHAKQFLLSTALIPSLALTTTVKVHAASNTEDAFDNAANTFFWDIMDSSPINLHYSFSFPEDYKPSDNPPLGSFSETFTETAEILNRAKENLSAVEYNSLTAKQKQVYQLMNHYIDINLEYCTLPDYTSTLGPMSGILSTLNTTITEYYLLSEQDIINYLDVLRDIPRFLNDVVKEIEHQESIGYVPSLYAFEQALENKDAMTTLENHPYLEAFESNVSETGLSDDVVNNYTKQVKTVLTDEVLPAFSSFYETLENKKASAGESKGLAFYDQGKEYYELLVRDNTGTDMTPLELKDYLTDKLTQGLMNLSQSYSYNPNLLNDLDSLTAPKTDADAILQTLNQKAAECMPDIGD
;
A
#
# COMPACT_ATOMS: atom_id res chain seq x y z
N MET A 1 -4.58 -5.20 -6.51
CA MET A 1 -4.51 -3.76 -6.42
C MET A 1 -5.83 -3.10 -6.12
N PHE A 2 -6.95 -3.75 -6.21
CA PHE A 2 -8.12 -3.26 -5.53
C PHE A 2 -7.92 -3.39 -4.04
N PHE A 3 -7.49 -4.49 -3.64
CA PHE A 3 -6.95 -4.76 -2.35
C PHE A 3 -5.73 -3.91 -2.07
N PHE A 4 -4.85 -3.76 -3.02
CA PHE A 4 -3.73 -2.86 -2.99
C PHE A 4 -4.04 -1.46 -3.52
N LYS A 5 -5.13 -1.22 -4.21
CA LYS A 5 -5.49 0.11 -4.69
C LYS A 5 -6.03 0.98 -3.60
N LEU A 6 -6.92 0.47 -2.81
CA LEU A 6 -7.28 1.10 -1.57
C LEU A 6 -6.12 0.93 -0.58
N HIS A 7 -5.41 -0.19 -0.58
CA HIS A 7 -4.40 -0.54 0.39
C HIS A 7 -2.96 -0.16 0.02
N ALA A 8 -2.53 0.00 -1.24
CA ALA A 8 -1.22 0.62 -1.51
C ALA A 8 -1.24 2.12 -1.29
N LYS A 9 -2.37 2.77 -1.50
CA LYS A 9 -2.62 4.12 -1.01
C LYS A 9 -2.79 4.15 0.50
N GLN A 10 -3.45 3.15 1.07
CA GLN A 10 -3.56 2.92 2.50
C GLN A 10 -2.20 2.58 3.12
N PHE A 11 -1.36 1.80 2.45
CA PHE A 11 -0.02 1.48 2.95
C PHE A 11 0.89 2.71 2.99
N LEU A 12 0.83 3.60 2.01
CA LEU A 12 1.58 4.87 2.05
C LEU A 12 1.00 5.87 3.06
N LEU A 13 -0.32 5.88 3.27
CA LEU A 13 -0.97 6.68 4.32
C LEU A 13 -0.95 5.96 5.68
N SER A 14 -1.06 4.64 5.71
CA SER A 14 -0.98 3.87 6.95
C SER A 14 0.45 3.83 7.50
N THR A 15 1.49 3.86 6.68
CA THR A 15 2.86 4.09 7.18
C THR A 15 3.04 5.48 7.78
N ALA A 16 2.17 6.45 7.46
CA ALA A 16 2.16 7.76 8.11
C ALA A 16 1.17 7.87 9.28
N LEU A 17 0.03 7.18 9.21
CA LEU A 17 -1.02 7.19 10.26
C LEU A 17 -0.80 6.09 11.32
N ILE A 18 -0.31 4.94 10.92
CA ILE A 18 -0.11 3.79 11.79
C ILE A 18 0.90 4.06 12.92
N PRO A 19 2.07 4.66 12.70
CA PRO A 19 2.94 5.05 13.81
C PRO A 19 2.25 6.00 14.79
N SER A 20 1.36 6.86 14.29
CA SER A 20 0.62 7.81 15.13
C SER A 20 -0.50 7.15 15.94
N LEU A 21 -1.11 6.07 15.44
CA LEU A 21 -2.14 5.29 16.12
C LEU A 21 -1.54 4.26 17.10
N ALA A 22 -0.45 3.58 16.69
CA ALA A 22 0.22 2.59 17.54
C ALA A 22 0.90 3.20 18.77
N LEU A 23 1.32 4.46 18.71
CA LEU A 23 1.93 5.17 19.83
C LEU A 23 0.93 5.53 20.95
N THR A 24 -0.38 5.42 20.70
CA THR A 24 -1.39 5.65 21.75
C THR A 24 -1.61 4.44 22.65
N THR A 25 -1.17 3.23 22.27
CA THR A 25 -1.43 2.00 23.02
C THR A 25 -0.49 1.76 24.22
N THR A 26 0.56 2.55 24.40
CA THR A 26 1.46 2.46 25.55
C THR A 26 1.15 3.46 26.68
N VAL A 27 -0.07 4.03 26.70
CA VAL A 27 -0.44 4.98 27.75
C VAL A 27 -0.75 4.25 29.04
N LYS A 28 0.08 4.47 30.04
CA LYS A 28 -0.26 4.22 31.44
C LYS A 28 -1.60 4.88 31.74
N VAL A 29 -2.56 4.07 32.23
CA VAL A 29 -3.86 4.52 32.67
C VAL A 29 -3.69 5.64 33.70
N HIS A 30 -3.81 6.88 33.25
CA HIS A 30 -4.25 8.00 34.07
C HIS A 30 -5.72 8.20 33.72
N ALA A 31 -6.54 8.50 34.71
CA ALA A 31 -7.97 8.77 34.48
C ALA A 31 -8.14 9.86 33.43
N ALA A 32 -8.28 9.42 32.16
CA ALA A 32 -8.53 10.26 31.02
C ALA A 32 -9.97 10.79 31.07
N SER A 33 -10.23 11.95 30.49
CA SER A 33 -11.59 12.46 30.37
C SER A 33 -12.39 11.53 29.43
N ASN A 34 -13.70 11.35 29.66
CA ASN A 34 -14.58 10.51 28.82
C ASN A 34 -14.48 10.80 27.31
N THR A 35 -13.92 11.91 26.91
CA THR A 35 -13.80 12.36 25.52
C THR A 35 -12.51 11.89 24.84
N GLU A 36 -11.43 11.79 25.61
CA GLU A 36 -10.14 11.22 25.17
C GLU A 36 -10.34 9.73 24.85
N ASP A 37 -11.03 9.01 25.73
CA ASP A 37 -11.40 7.62 25.55
C ASP A 37 -12.29 7.41 24.30
N ALA A 38 -13.19 8.35 24.00
CA ALA A 38 -14.10 8.25 22.86
C ALA A 38 -13.37 8.40 21.52
N PHE A 39 -12.40 9.32 21.42
CA PHE A 39 -11.58 9.48 20.22
C PHE A 39 -10.66 8.28 20.01
N ASP A 40 -9.97 7.85 21.03
CA ASP A 40 -9.05 6.71 20.96
C ASP A 40 -9.81 5.43 20.59
N ASN A 41 -11.01 5.22 21.10
CA ASN A 41 -11.87 4.11 20.70
C ASN A 41 -12.31 4.21 19.23
N ALA A 42 -12.70 5.39 18.75
CA ALA A 42 -13.08 5.59 17.35
C ALA A 42 -11.90 5.31 16.41
N ALA A 43 -10.71 5.81 16.76
CA ALA A 43 -9.49 5.60 16.00
C ALA A 43 -9.05 4.12 16.00
N ASN A 44 -9.09 3.46 17.14
CA ASN A 44 -8.77 2.03 17.26
C ASN A 44 -9.77 1.17 16.47
N THR A 45 -11.06 1.45 16.57
CA THR A 45 -12.08 0.69 15.81
C THR A 45 -11.83 0.83 14.32
N PHE A 46 -11.61 2.05 13.83
CA PHE A 46 -11.30 2.28 12.41
C PHE A 46 -10.03 1.57 11.97
N PHE A 47 -9.00 1.62 12.78
CA PHE A 47 -7.74 0.92 12.51
C PHE A 47 -7.96 -0.59 12.32
N TRP A 48 -8.65 -1.23 13.27
CA TRP A 48 -8.89 -2.68 13.20
C TRP A 48 -9.84 -3.05 12.06
N ASP A 49 -10.89 -2.28 11.80
CA ASP A 49 -11.80 -2.49 10.67
C ASP A 49 -11.04 -2.52 9.32
N ILE A 50 -10.03 -1.64 9.16
CA ILE A 50 -9.19 -1.62 7.96
C ILE A 50 -8.17 -2.76 7.96
N MET A 51 -7.50 -3.03 9.07
CA MET A 51 -6.48 -4.06 9.14
C MET A 51 -7.06 -5.46 8.98
N ASP A 52 -8.22 -5.72 9.60
CA ASP A 52 -8.91 -7.00 9.51
C ASP A 52 -9.49 -7.27 8.12
N SER A 53 -9.74 -6.25 7.31
CA SER A 53 -10.15 -6.45 5.91
C SER A 53 -9.05 -7.13 5.07
N SER A 54 -7.80 -7.07 5.54
CA SER A 54 -6.63 -7.66 4.91
C SER A 54 -5.59 -8.12 5.94
N PRO A 55 -5.68 -9.35 6.41
CA PRO A 55 -4.77 -9.87 7.43
C PRO A 55 -3.29 -9.75 7.08
N ILE A 56 -2.92 -9.83 5.81
CA ILE A 56 -1.54 -9.66 5.38
C ILE A 56 -0.97 -8.26 5.67
N ASN A 57 -1.82 -7.23 5.75
CA ASN A 57 -1.37 -5.89 6.11
C ASN A 57 -0.88 -5.81 7.56
N LEU A 58 -1.48 -6.59 8.46
CA LEU A 58 -1.02 -6.68 9.84
C LEU A 58 0.40 -7.21 9.93
N HIS A 59 0.72 -8.24 9.13
CA HIS A 59 2.05 -8.85 9.13
C HIS A 59 3.17 -7.85 8.83
N TYR A 60 2.90 -6.85 7.96
CA TYR A 60 3.89 -5.82 7.61
C TYR A 60 3.91 -4.62 8.56
N SER A 61 2.84 -4.43 9.32
CA SER A 61 2.65 -3.20 10.07
C SER A 61 3.02 -3.35 11.53
N PHE A 62 2.92 -4.56 12.09
CA PHE A 62 3.06 -4.80 13.53
C PHE A 62 3.59 -6.20 13.85
N SER A 63 4.25 -6.29 15.03
CA SER A 63 4.23 -7.55 15.75
C SER A 63 2.80 -7.77 16.27
N PHE A 64 2.21 -8.93 15.97
CA PHE A 64 0.87 -9.24 16.46
C PHE A 64 0.77 -9.05 17.96
N PRO A 65 -0.24 -8.32 18.49
CA PRO A 65 -0.51 -8.31 19.90
C PRO A 65 -0.72 -9.75 20.43
N GLU A 66 -0.30 -10.03 21.66
CA GLU A 66 -0.43 -11.39 22.25
C GLU A 66 -1.88 -11.90 22.28
N ASP A 67 -2.86 -10.99 22.28
CA ASP A 67 -4.30 -11.28 22.31
C ASP A 67 -4.99 -11.12 20.93
N TYR A 68 -4.23 -10.85 19.86
CA TYR A 68 -4.79 -10.74 18.52
C TYR A 68 -5.40 -12.08 18.10
N LYS A 69 -6.64 -12.00 17.64
CA LYS A 69 -7.34 -13.14 17.02
C LYS A 69 -7.42 -12.85 15.53
N PRO A 70 -6.87 -13.73 14.68
CA PRO A 70 -7.05 -13.60 13.23
C PRO A 70 -8.53 -13.46 12.89
N SER A 71 -8.85 -12.57 11.97
CA SER A 71 -10.18 -12.50 11.40
C SER A 71 -10.44 -13.72 10.50
N ASP A 72 -11.72 -14.01 10.24
CA ASP A 72 -12.12 -15.05 9.27
C ASP A 72 -11.91 -14.58 7.79
N ASN A 73 -11.37 -13.40 7.59
CA ASN A 73 -11.09 -12.85 6.27
C ASN A 73 -9.94 -13.60 5.59
N PRO A 74 -9.99 -13.75 4.26
CA PRO A 74 -8.90 -14.39 3.51
C PRO A 74 -7.57 -13.65 3.73
N PRO A 75 -6.43 -14.37 3.87
CA PRO A 75 -5.14 -13.75 4.14
C PRO A 75 -4.74 -12.62 3.17
N LEU A 76 -4.99 -12.80 1.87
CA LEU A 76 -4.75 -11.79 0.83
C LEU A 76 -5.91 -10.79 0.67
N GLY A 77 -6.97 -10.92 1.49
CA GLY A 77 -8.19 -10.17 1.42
C GLY A 77 -9.09 -10.54 0.23
N SER A 78 -10.14 -9.78 0.03
CA SER A 78 -11.10 -10.02 -1.04
C SER A 78 -11.20 -8.83 -1.99
N PHE A 79 -11.53 -9.12 -3.25
CA PHE A 79 -11.99 -8.12 -4.20
C PHE A 79 -13.51 -8.04 -4.10
N SER A 80 -14.03 -6.83 -4.06
CA SER A 80 -15.45 -6.59 -4.19
C SER A 80 -15.71 -5.91 -5.54
N GLU A 81 -16.64 -6.42 -6.30
CA GLU A 81 -17.14 -5.77 -7.53
C GLU A 81 -17.78 -4.41 -7.21
N THR A 82 -18.14 -4.22 -5.95
CA THR A 82 -18.70 -2.97 -5.44
C THR A 82 -17.92 -2.52 -4.23
N PHE A 83 -17.75 -1.23 -4.05
CA PHE A 83 -17.14 -0.64 -2.85
C PHE A 83 -18.03 -0.69 -1.60
N THR A 84 -19.07 -1.54 -1.58
CA THR A 84 -20.09 -1.53 -0.54
C THR A 84 -19.50 -1.77 0.85
N GLU A 85 -18.69 -2.83 1.01
CA GLU A 85 -18.07 -3.17 2.29
C GLU A 85 -17.11 -2.06 2.76
N THR A 86 -16.29 -1.55 1.85
CA THR A 86 -15.38 -0.44 2.13
C THR A 86 -16.16 0.82 2.54
N ALA A 87 -17.25 1.14 1.83
CA ALA A 87 -18.09 2.28 2.15
C ALA A 87 -18.78 2.11 3.52
N GLU A 88 -19.16 0.90 3.90
CA GLU A 88 -19.73 0.61 5.22
C GLU A 88 -18.72 0.86 6.35
N ILE A 89 -17.47 0.39 6.19
CA ILE A 89 -16.39 0.64 7.15
C ILE A 89 -16.14 2.15 7.29
N LEU A 90 -16.00 2.84 6.17
CA LEU A 90 -15.72 4.28 6.15
C LEU A 90 -16.88 5.11 6.73
N ASN A 91 -18.12 4.77 6.42
CA ASN A 91 -19.29 5.45 6.99
C ASN A 91 -19.39 5.23 8.51
N ARG A 92 -19.14 4.02 8.98
CA ARG A 92 -19.08 3.72 10.42
C ARG A 92 -17.97 4.54 11.11
N ALA A 93 -16.79 4.62 10.50
CA ALA A 93 -15.70 5.42 11.02
C ALA A 93 -16.06 6.91 11.07
N LYS A 94 -16.69 7.43 10.01
CA LYS A 94 -17.17 8.83 9.96
C LYS A 94 -18.20 9.13 11.04
N GLU A 95 -19.14 8.21 11.26
CA GLU A 95 -20.15 8.33 12.30
C GLU A 95 -19.49 8.35 13.70
N ASN A 96 -18.57 7.43 13.97
CA ASN A 96 -17.84 7.38 15.23
C ASN A 96 -17.03 8.65 15.49
N LEU A 97 -16.34 9.18 14.47
CA LEU A 97 -15.60 10.45 14.61
C LEU A 97 -16.54 11.63 14.82
N SER A 98 -17.71 11.66 14.19
CA SER A 98 -18.69 12.76 14.35
C SER A 98 -19.25 12.87 15.77
N ALA A 99 -19.23 11.77 16.51
CA ALA A 99 -19.65 11.73 17.92
C ALA A 99 -18.59 12.29 18.89
N VAL A 100 -17.37 12.55 18.41
CA VAL A 100 -16.27 13.06 19.23
C VAL A 100 -16.33 14.58 19.34
N GLU A 101 -16.24 15.13 20.55
CA GLU A 101 -16.17 16.58 20.79
C GLU A 101 -14.79 17.13 20.40
N TYR A 102 -14.64 17.60 19.15
CA TYR A 102 -13.38 18.05 18.57
C TYR A 102 -12.63 19.09 19.41
N ASN A 103 -13.35 20.05 20.04
CA ASN A 103 -12.71 21.13 20.79
C ASN A 103 -11.99 20.63 22.06
N SER A 104 -12.41 19.51 22.61
CA SER A 104 -11.83 18.90 23.81
C SER A 104 -10.58 18.07 23.53
N LEU A 105 -10.30 17.78 22.26
CA LEU A 105 -9.14 17.00 21.85
C LEU A 105 -7.82 17.74 22.08
N THR A 106 -6.77 17.01 22.40
CA THR A 106 -5.39 17.50 22.41
C THR A 106 -4.95 17.94 21.02
N ALA A 107 -3.87 18.70 20.92
CA ALA A 107 -3.35 19.15 19.61
C ALA A 107 -2.99 17.94 18.70
N LYS A 108 -2.40 16.90 19.25
CA LYS A 108 -2.07 15.65 18.52
C LYS A 108 -3.32 14.93 18.04
N GLN A 109 -4.30 14.73 18.90
CA GLN A 109 -5.56 14.10 18.52
C GLN A 109 -6.32 14.91 17.45
N LYS A 110 -6.26 16.24 17.50
CA LYS A 110 -6.84 17.10 16.44
C LYS A 110 -6.21 16.88 15.09
N GLN A 111 -4.88 16.70 15.04
CA GLN A 111 -4.18 16.38 13.78
C GLN A 111 -4.62 15.01 13.25
N VAL A 112 -4.62 13.99 14.10
CA VAL A 112 -5.06 12.64 13.70
C VAL A 112 -6.53 12.64 13.27
N TYR A 113 -7.40 13.33 14.01
CA TYR A 113 -8.81 13.50 13.65
C TYR A 113 -8.99 14.12 12.25
N GLN A 114 -8.24 15.18 11.94
CA GLN A 114 -8.28 15.82 10.63
C GLN A 114 -7.79 14.91 9.52
N LEU A 115 -6.69 14.18 9.74
CA LEU A 115 -6.17 13.22 8.79
C LEU A 115 -7.14 12.06 8.55
N MET A 116 -7.75 11.53 9.60
CA MET A 116 -8.76 10.47 9.48
C MET A 116 -9.98 10.95 8.70
N ASN A 117 -10.52 12.14 9.00
CA ASN A 117 -11.64 12.69 8.25
C ASN A 117 -11.30 12.88 6.76
N HIS A 118 -10.13 13.45 6.46
CA HIS A 118 -9.69 13.64 5.08
C HIS A 118 -9.56 12.30 4.35
N TYR A 119 -8.94 11.31 4.99
CA TYR A 119 -8.82 9.97 4.45
C TYR A 119 -10.19 9.32 4.18
N ILE A 120 -11.10 9.40 5.16
CA ILE A 120 -12.45 8.83 5.04
C ILE A 120 -13.21 9.52 3.90
N ASP A 121 -13.18 10.86 3.83
CA ASP A 121 -13.92 11.61 2.83
C ASP A 121 -13.43 11.30 1.40
N ILE A 122 -12.11 11.27 1.17
CA ILE A 122 -11.53 10.93 -0.12
C ILE A 122 -11.89 9.49 -0.53
N ASN A 123 -11.82 8.53 0.40
CA ASN A 123 -12.12 7.15 0.07
C ASN A 123 -13.62 6.89 -0.12
N LEU A 124 -14.50 7.59 0.60
CA LEU A 124 -15.93 7.57 0.32
C LEU A 124 -16.25 8.11 -1.07
N GLU A 125 -15.55 9.14 -1.52
CA GLU A 125 -15.72 9.68 -2.88
C GLU A 125 -15.26 8.65 -3.94
N TYR A 126 -14.14 7.94 -3.72
CA TYR A 126 -13.76 6.80 -4.59
C TYR A 126 -14.83 5.72 -4.66
N CYS A 127 -15.54 5.45 -3.56
CA CYS A 127 -16.63 4.46 -3.55
C CYS A 127 -17.83 4.86 -4.41
N THR A 128 -17.91 6.11 -4.89
CA THR A 128 -19.00 6.59 -5.75
C THR A 128 -18.64 6.61 -7.24
N LEU A 129 -17.39 6.37 -7.58
CA LEU A 129 -16.86 6.46 -8.93
C LEU A 129 -16.52 5.07 -9.50
N PRO A 130 -16.59 4.87 -10.82
CA PRO A 130 -16.05 3.67 -11.45
C PRO A 130 -14.56 3.51 -11.15
N ASP A 131 -14.09 2.27 -10.98
CA ASP A 131 -12.68 2.06 -10.76
C ASP A 131 -11.88 1.98 -12.06
N TYR A 132 -11.07 3.00 -12.29
CA TYR A 132 -10.15 3.10 -13.42
C TYR A 132 -8.69 2.86 -13.03
N THR A 133 -8.44 2.24 -11.92
CA THR A 133 -7.06 1.89 -11.56
C THR A 133 -6.59 0.68 -12.37
N SER A 134 -5.39 0.77 -12.96
CA SER A 134 -4.86 -0.33 -13.78
C SER A 134 -4.55 -1.57 -12.95
N THR A 135 -5.31 -2.64 -13.15
CA THR A 135 -5.12 -3.92 -12.48
C THR A 135 -3.82 -4.60 -12.90
N LEU A 136 -3.43 -4.46 -14.19
CA LEU A 136 -2.23 -5.06 -14.75
C LEU A 136 -1.07 -4.07 -14.94
N GLY A 137 -1.07 -2.94 -14.26
CA GLY A 137 -0.02 -1.94 -14.39
C GLY A 137 1.38 -2.50 -14.05
N PRO A 138 2.45 -2.13 -14.79
CA PRO A 138 3.78 -2.71 -14.60
C PRO A 138 4.43 -2.35 -13.27
N MET A 139 4.19 -1.14 -12.76
CA MET A 139 4.81 -0.68 -11.50
C MET A 139 3.95 -0.93 -10.27
N SER A 140 2.65 -0.85 -10.41
CA SER A 140 1.69 -0.89 -9.31
C SER A 140 0.55 -1.88 -9.58
N GLY A 141 0.75 -2.78 -10.54
CA GLY A 141 -0.19 -3.86 -10.83
C GLY A 141 -0.23 -4.91 -9.73
N ILE A 142 -1.33 -5.62 -9.68
CA ILE A 142 -1.60 -6.65 -8.66
C ILE A 142 -0.50 -7.68 -8.57
N LEU A 143 0.02 -8.16 -9.73
CA LEU A 143 1.07 -9.18 -9.75
C LEU A 143 2.39 -8.67 -9.14
N SER A 144 2.79 -7.45 -9.49
CA SER A 144 4.02 -6.86 -8.93
C SER A 144 3.92 -6.74 -7.41
N THR A 145 2.77 -6.29 -6.93
CA THR A 145 2.56 -6.11 -5.51
C THR A 145 2.42 -7.44 -4.76
N LEU A 146 1.71 -8.42 -5.33
CA LEU A 146 1.62 -9.78 -4.77
C LEU A 146 3.01 -10.41 -4.65
N ASN A 147 3.82 -10.31 -5.71
CA ASN A 147 5.18 -10.86 -5.70
C ASN A 147 6.03 -10.23 -4.61
N THR A 148 6.06 -8.90 -4.53
CA THR A 148 6.81 -8.19 -3.48
C THR A 148 6.31 -8.60 -2.08
N THR A 149 5.01 -8.62 -1.89
CA THR A 149 4.40 -9.01 -0.61
C THR A 149 4.83 -10.40 -0.15
N ILE A 150 4.85 -11.38 -1.05
CA ILE A 150 5.19 -12.76 -0.68
C ILE A 150 6.71 -12.96 -0.55
N THR A 151 7.51 -12.33 -1.42
CA THR A 151 8.98 -12.49 -1.37
C THR A 151 9.61 -11.74 -0.20
N GLU A 152 9.00 -10.67 0.27
CA GLU A 152 9.47 -9.90 1.43
C GLU A 152 8.79 -10.31 2.75
N TYR A 153 8.07 -11.45 2.76
CA TYR A 153 7.35 -11.90 3.95
C TYR A 153 8.31 -12.24 5.10
N TYR A 154 8.10 -11.60 6.26
CA TYR A 154 8.94 -11.82 7.43
C TYR A 154 8.63 -13.18 8.08
N LEU A 155 9.67 -13.98 8.32
CA LEU A 155 9.57 -15.27 9.01
C LEU A 155 10.39 -15.18 10.31
N LEU A 156 9.79 -14.70 11.40
CA LEU A 156 10.44 -14.51 12.69
C LEU A 156 10.06 -15.60 13.72
N SER A 157 9.02 -16.36 13.44
CA SER A 157 8.48 -17.39 14.31
C SER A 157 7.90 -18.58 13.52
N GLU A 158 7.63 -19.68 14.20
CA GLU A 158 6.90 -20.82 13.60
C GLU A 158 5.49 -20.42 13.17
N GLN A 159 4.83 -19.50 13.88
CA GLN A 159 3.51 -19.01 13.52
C GLN A 159 3.55 -18.23 12.20
N ASP A 160 4.62 -17.49 11.91
CA ASP A 160 4.76 -16.78 10.62
C ASP A 160 4.88 -17.76 9.45
N ILE A 161 5.52 -18.92 9.66
CA ILE A 161 5.55 -19.99 8.64
C ILE A 161 4.15 -20.55 8.38
N ILE A 162 3.37 -20.77 9.42
CA ILE A 162 1.99 -21.25 9.30
C ILE A 162 1.15 -20.22 8.54
N ASN A 163 1.25 -18.96 8.92
CA ASN A 163 0.54 -17.87 8.24
C ASN A 163 1.00 -17.73 6.78
N TYR A 164 2.29 -17.90 6.49
CA TYR A 164 2.83 -17.88 5.13
C TYR A 164 2.23 -19.00 4.27
N LEU A 165 2.11 -20.21 4.81
CA LEU A 165 1.45 -21.32 4.12
C LEU A 165 -0.02 -21.02 3.81
N ASP A 166 -0.73 -20.33 4.70
CA ASP A 166 -2.12 -19.94 4.48
C ASP A 166 -2.22 -18.84 3.42
N VAL A 167 -1.28 -17.90 3.39
CA VAL A 167 -1.15 -16.90 2.30
C VAL A 167 -0.93 -17.60 0.96
N LEU A 168 -0.03 -18.58 0.87
CA LEU A 168 0.21 -19.33 -0.37
C LEU A 168 -1.04 -20.09 -0.84
N ARG A 169 -1.79 -20.71 0.08
CA ARG A 169 -3.03 -21.43 -0.24
C ARG A 169 -4.16 -20.49 -0.70
N ASP A 170 -4.11 -19.23 -0.33
CA ASP A 170 -5.08 -18.22 -0.75
C ASP A 170 -4.83 -17.66 -2.15
N ILE A 171 -3.63 -17.85 -2.72
CA ILE A 171 -3.27 -17.36 -4.06
C ILE A 171 -4.25 -17.80 -5.15
N PRO A 172 -4.71 -19.07 -5.23
CA PRO A 172 -5.66 -19.47 -6.27
C PRO A 172 -6.96 -18.68 -6.26
N ARG A 173 -7.54 -18.45 -5.07
CA ARG A 173 -8.74 -17.62 -4.91
C ARG A 173 -8.45 -16.18 -5.31
N PHE A 174 -7.35 -15.62 -4.81
CA PHE A 174 -6.95 -14.25 -5.09
C PHE A 174 -6.75 -13.98 -6.59
N LEU A 175 -6.05 -14.86 -7.32
CA LEU A 175 -5.87 -14.73 -8.77
C LEU A 175 -7.19 -14.82 -9.53
N ASN A 176 -8.12 -15.68 -9.08
CA ASN A 176 -9.46 -15.74 -9.68
C ASN A 176 -10.24 -14.43 -9.46
N ASP A 177 -10.11 -13.81 -8.30
CA ASP A 177 -10.76 -12.51 -8.03
C ASP A 177 -10.11 -11.39 -8.87
N VAL A 178 -8.79 -11.45 -9.11
CA VAL A 178 -8.13 -10.55 -10.07
C VAL A 178 -8.71 -10.68 -11.48
N VAL A 179 -8.98 -11.90 -11.94
CA VAL A 179 -9.63 -12.12 -13.25
C VAL A 179 -11.02 -11.49 -13.29
N LYS A 180 -11.82 -11.69 -12.25
CA LYS A 180 -13.16 -11.07 -12.15
C LYS A 180 -13.08 -9.53 -12.18
N GLU A 181 -12.09 -8.97 -11.49
CA GLU A 181 -11.89 -7.51 -11.52
C GLU A 181 -11.53 -7.00 -12.92
N ILE A 182 -10.66 -7.70 -13.65
CA ILE A 182 -10.38 -7.38 -15.06
C ILE A 182 -11.66 -7.45 -15.90
N GLU A 183 -12.48 -8.47 -15.71
CA GLU A 183 -13.75 -8.66 -16.42
C GLU A 183 -14.76 -7.55 -16.07
N HIS A 184 -14.83 -7.16 -14.81
CA HIS A 184 -15.64 -6.03 -14.38
C HIS A 184 -15.18 -4.73 -15.06
N GLN A 185 -13.89 -4.43 -15.06
CA GLN A 185 -13.33 -3.26 -15.72
C GLN A 185 -13.60 -3.26 -17.24
N GLU A 186 -13.45 -4.42 -17.90
CA GLU A 186 -13.83 -4.56 -19.31
C GLU A 186 -15.31 -4.26 -19.54
N SER A 187 -16.19 -4.65 -18.63
CA SER A 187 -17.64 -4.43 -18.74
C SER A 187 -18.03 -2.95 -18.68
N ILE A 188 -17.24 -2.12 -18.00
CA ILE A 188 -17.39 -0.66 -17.95
C ILE A 188 -16.56 0.07 -19.04
N GLY A 189 -15.98 -0.70 -19.97
CA GLY A 189 -15.21 -0.17 -21.10
C GLY A 189 -13.75 0.14 -20.79
N TYR A 190 -13.26 -0.15 -19.60
CA TYR A 190 -11.84 0.02 -19.23
C TYR A 190 -11.06 -1.26 -19.51
N VAL A 191 -10.43 -1.32 -20.69
CA VAL A 191 -9.63 -2.47 -21.10
C VAL A 191 -8.16 -2.19 -20.88
N PRO A 192 -7.40 -3.10 -20.22
CA PRO A 192 -5.96 -2.95 -20.08
C PRO A 192 -5.27 -2.80 -21.45
N SER A 193 -4.22 -1.99 -21.49
CA SER A 193 -3.45 -1.79 -22.72
C SER A 193 -2.65 -3.06 -23.08
N LEU A 194 -2.29 -3.19 -24.36
CA LEU A 194 -1.39 -4.26 -24.81
C LEU A 194 -0.10 -4.31 -23.98
N TYR A 195 0.48 -3.15 -23.70
CA TYR A 195 1.67 -3.04 -22.86
C TYR A 195 1.45 -3.59 -21.44
N ALA A 196 0.30 -3.33 -20.82
CA ALA A 196 -0.01 -3.85 -19.49
C ALA A 196 -0.10 -5.39 -19.48
N PHE A 197 -0.71 -5.99 -20.51
CA PHE A 197 -0.73 -7.45 -20.67
C PHE A 197 0.68 -8.02 -20.89
N GLU A 198 1.50 -7.39 -21.74
CA GLU A 198 2.86 -7.84 -22.01
C GLU A 198 3.72 -7.82 -20.75
N GLN A 199 3.65 -6.76 -19.98
CA GLN A 199 4.37 -6.64 -18.71
C GLN A 199 3.88 -7.66 -17.67
N ALA A 200 2.58 -7.91 -17.59
CA ALA A 200 2.03 -8.92 -16.68
C ALA A 200 2.50 -10.34 -17.04
N LEU A 201 2.72 -10.62 -18.32
CA LEU A 201 3.14 -11.93 -18.83
C LEU A 201 4.66 -12.19 -18.74
N GLU A 202 5.49 -11.17 -18.47
CA GLU A 202 6.96 -11.30 -18.44
C GLU A 202 7.46 -12.34 -17.44
N ASN A 203 6.79 -12.47 -16.30
CA ASN A 203 7.20 -13.39 -15.23
C ASN A 203 6.52 -14.78 -15.30
N LYS A 204 5.81 -15.08 -16.39
CA LYS A 204 5.05 -16.33 -16.53
C LYS A 204 5.87 -17.57 -16.22
N ASP A 205 7.05 -17.71 -16.84
CA ASP A 205 7.87 -18.90 -16.71
C ASP A 205 8.37 -19.10 -15.27
N ALA A 206 8.77 -18.03 -14.60
CA ALA A 206 9.22 -18.06 -13.21
C ALA A 206 8.08 -18.43 -12.23
N MET A 207 6.86 -17.98 -12.52
CA MET A 207 5.70 -18.21 -11.64
C MET A 207 4.98 -19.54 -11.90
N THR A 208 5.29 -20.23 -12.99
CA THR A 208 4.66 -21.51 -13.37
C THR A 208 5.61 -22.70 -13.25
N THR A 209 6.84 -22.50 -12.79
CA THR A 209 7.86 -23.51 -12.62
C THR A 209 8.34 -23.57 -11.19
N LEU A 210 8.49 -24.78 -10.61
CA LEU A 210 8.95 -24.92 -9.22
C LEU A 210 10.45 -24.65 -9.07
N GLU A 211 11.26 -24.96 -10.10
CA GLU A 211 12.70 -24.70 -10.07
C GLU A 211 12.96 -23.20 -10.06
N ASN A 212 13.67 -22.73 -9.02
CA ASN A 212 13.95 -21.30 -8.77
C ASN A 212 12.68 -20.44 -8.63
N HIS A 213 11.60 -21.02 -8.11
CA HIS A 213 10.37 -20.27 -7.88
C HIS A 213 10.59 -19.17 -6.83
N PRO A 214 10.25 -17.88 -7.11
CA PRO A 214 10.59 -16.76 -6.23
C PRO A 214 10.09 -16.93 -4.79
N TYR A 215 8.91 -17.50 -4.61
CA TYR A 215 8.33 -17.71 -3.27
C TYR A 215 9.05 -18.81 -2.49
N LEU A 216 9.57 -19.82 -3.17
CA LEU A 216 10.38 -20.86 -2.52
C LEU A 216 11.74 -20.31 -2.13
N GLU A 217 12.42 -19.60 -3.02
CA GLU A 217 13.72 -18.99 -2.75
C GLU A 217 13.64 -17.98 -1.59
N ALA A 218 12.59 -17.15 -1.57
CA ALA A 218 12.35 -16.22 -0.47
C ALA A 218 12.11 -16.94 0.86
N PHE A 219 11.29 -18.01 0.85
CA PHE A 219 11.09 -18.85 2.05
C PHE A 219 12.40 -19.46 2.55
N GLU A 220 13.14 -20.11 1.67
CA GLU A 220 14.42 -20.78 2.02
C GLU A 220 15.47 -19.78 2.53
N SER A 221 15.45 -18.53 2.03
CA SER A 221 16.33 -17.46 2.49
C SER A 221 15.95 -16.94 3.89
N ASN A 222 14.64 -16.73 4.13
CA ASN A 222 14.18 -16.03 5.33
C ASN A 222 13.90 -16.96 6.52
N VAL A 223 13.65 -18.26 6.27
CA VAL A 223 13.26 -19.21 7.33
C VAL A 223 14.32 -19.39 8.42
N SER A 224 15.59 -19.10 8.14
CA SER A 224 16.67 -19.17 9.11
C SER A 224 16.51 -18.17 10.27
N GLU A 225 15.81 -17.06 10.06
CA GLU A 225 15.56 -16.05 11.08
C GLU A 225 14.62 -16.55 12.20
N THR A 226 13.87 -17.63 11.95
CA THR A 226 12.96 -18.22 12.96
C THR A 226 13.70 -18.90 14.10
N GLY A 227 14.98 -19.26 13.93
CA GLY A 227 15.76 -20.02 14.91
C GLY A 227 15.29 -21.47 15.14
N LEU A 228 14.42 -22.01 14.30
CA LEU A 228 13.93 -23.38 14.37
C LEU A 228 15.03 -24.39 13.99
N SER A 229 14.87 -25.65 14.44
CA SER A 229 15.82 -26.72 14.10
C SER A 229 15.71 -27.10 12.62
N ASP A 230 16.81 -27.60 12.03
CA ASP A 230 16.87 -28.04 10.64
C ASP A 230 15.79 -29.05 10.27
N ASP A 231 15.44 -29.97 11.17
CA ASP A 231 14.40 -30.98 10.92
C ASP A 231 13.01 -30.31 10.77
N VAL A 232 12.72 -29.31 11.57
CA VAL A 232 11.46 -28.53 11.50
C VAL A 232 11.45 -27.70 10.22
N VAL A 233 12.53 -26.97 9.93
CA VAL A 233 12.68 -26.17 8.69
C VAL A 233 12.52 -27.07 7.46
N ASN A 234 13.18 -28.23 7.42
CA ASN A 234 13.06 -29.18 6.31
C ASN A 234 11.62 -29.70 6.12
N ASN A 235 10.89 -29.88 7.23
CA ASN A 235 9.48 -30.28 7.14
C ASN A 235 8.62 -29.17 6.55
N TYR A 236 8.80 -27.92 6.97
CA TYR A 236 8.06 -26.79 6.41
C TYR A 236 8.44 -26.50 4.96
N THR A 237 9.71 -26.61 4.59
CA THR A 237 10.15 -26.51 3.18
C THR A 237 9.44 -27.51 2.29
N LYS A 238 9.23 -28.74 2.75
CA LYS A 238 8.46 -29.76 2.02
C LYS A 238 6.98 -29.33 1.87
N GLN A 239 6.38 -28.77 2.93
CA GLN A 239 5.00 -28.29 2.86
C GLN A 239 4.88 -27.13 1.87
N VAL A 240 5.79 -26.16 1.90
CA VAL A 240 5.82 -25.05 0.93
C VAL A 240 5.93 -25.58 -0.49
N LYS A 241 6.85 -26.51 -0.76
CA LYS A 241 6.99 -27.15 -2.09
C LYS A 241 5.71 -27.86 -2.53
N THR A 242 5.03 -28.53 -1.60
CA THR A 242 3.75 -29.20 -1.89
C THR A 242 2.67 -28.17 -2.25
N VAL A 243 2.47 -27.13 -1.45
CA VAL A 243 1.47 -26.08 -1.72
C VAL A 243 1.78 -25.36 -3.04
N LEU A 244 3.06 -25.05 -3.30
CA LEU A 244 3.44 -24.45 -4.58
C LEU A 244 3.07 -25.38 -5.75
N THR A 245 3.44 -26.67 -5.68
CA THR A 245 3.23 -27.62 -6.78
C THR A 245 1.76 -27.91 -7.02
N ASP A 246 0.99 -28.12 -5.96
CA ASP A 246 -0.37 -28.66 -6.05
C ASP A 246 -1.42 -27.54 -6.21
N GLU A 247 -1.14 -26.32 -5.74
CA GLU A 247 -2.12 -25.24 -5.69
C GLU A 247 -1.66 -23.99 -6.46
N VAL A 248 -0.46 -23.48 -6.20
CA VAL A 248 0.00 -22.17 -6.68
C VAL A 248 0.36 -22.19 -8.16
N LEU A 249 1.20 -23.15 -8.58
CA LEU A 249 1.63 -23.27 -9.98
C LEU A 249 0.47 -23.51 -10.95
N PRO A 250 -0.51 -24.41 -10.65
CA PRO A 250 -1.70 -24.54 -11.48
C PRO A 250 -2.54 -23.27 -11.55
N ALA A 251 -2.67 -22.53 -10.44
CA ALA A 251 -3.42 -21.28 -10.40
C ALA A 251 -2.75 -20.20 -11.27
N PHE A 252 -1.44 -20.00 -11.17
CA PHE A 252 -0.71 -19.09 -12.06
C PHE A 252 -0.79 -19.52 -13.51
N SER A 253 -0.69 -20.82 -13.81
CA SER A 253 -0.81 -21.33 -15.19
C SER A 253 -2.16 -20.96 -15.80
N SER A 254 -3.25 -21.20 -15.08
CA SER A 254 -4.61 -20.84 -15.51
C SER A 254 -4.79 -19.32 -15.63
N PHE A 255 -4.24 -18.57 -14.70
CA PHE A 255 -4.29 -17.11 -14.70
C PHE A 255 -3.59 -16.53 -15.94
N TYR A 256 -2.36 -16.97 -16.21
CA TYR A 256 -1.61 -16.50 -17.39
C TYR A 256 -2.24 -16.93 -18.72
N GLU A 257 -2.82 -18.14 -18.80
CA GLU A 257 -3.62 -18.54 -19.96
C GLU A 257 -4.80 -17.60 -20.20
N THR A 258 -5.48 -17.21 -19.12
CA THR A 258 -6.57 -16.22 -19.19
C THR A 258 -6.08 -14.87 -19.69
N LEU A 259 -4.93 -14.38 -19.20
CA LEU A 259 -4.34 -13.13 -19.67
C LEU A 259 -3.92 -13.19 -21.15
N GLU A 260 -3.35 -14.31 -21.61
CA GLU A 260 -2.99 -14.51 -23.02
C GLU A 260 -4.23 -14.45 -23.92
N ASN A 261 -5.34 -15.07 -23.50
CA ASN A 261 -6.59 -15.02 -24.24
C ASN A 261 -7.19 -13.59 -24.26
N LYS A 262 -7.15 -12.89 -23.14
CA LYS A 262 -7.64 -11.51 -23.03
C LYS A 262 -6.74 -10.50 -23.76
N LYS A 263 -5.45 -10.76 -23.91
CA LYS A 263 -4.50 -9.93 -24.66
C LYS A 263 -4.97 -9.67 -26.10
N ALA A 264 -5.69 -10.61 -26.72
CA ALA A 264 -6.24 -10.44 -28.06
C ALA A 264 -7.29 -9.31 -28.17
N SER A 265 -7.94 -8.96 -27.06
CA SER A 265 -8.91 -7.85 -26.96
C SER A 265 -8.30 -6.56 -26.40
N ALA A 266 -6.97 -6.53 -26.18
CA ALA A 266 -6.28 -5.37 -25.65
C ALA A 266 -6.55 -4.13 -26.49
N GLY A 267 -6.93 -3.04 -25.82
CA GLY A 267 -7.21 -1.77 -26.47
C GLY A 267 -5.98 -0.86 -26.57
N GLU A 268 -6.13 0.23 -27.30
CA GLU A 268 -5.19 1.34 -27.18
C GLU A 268 -5.36 1.97 -25.78
N SER A 269 -4.24 2.34 -25.17
CA SER A 269 -4.27 3.08 -23.90
C SER A 269 -4.94 4.43 -24.12
N LYS A 270 -6.06 4.65 -23.47
CA LYS A 270 -6.79 5.92 -23.47
C LYS A 270 -6.57 6.62 -22.13
N GLY A 271 -6.52 7.96 -22.18
CA GLY A 271 -6.52 8.75 -20.95
C GLY A 271 -7.89 8.68 -20.25
N LEU A 272 -7.91 8.91 -18.94
CA LEU A 272 -9.13 8.86 -18.11
C LEU A 272 -10.27 9.73 -18.67
N ALA A 273 -9.96 10.85 -19.31
CA ALA A 273 -10.97 11.74 -19.93
C ALA A 273 -11.84 11.08 -21.02
N PHE A 274 -11.48 9.89 -21.49
CA PHE A 274 -12.27 9.14 -22.48
C PHE A 274 -13.31 8.19 -21.86
N TYR A 275 -13.24 7.99 -20.53
CA TYR A 275 -14.14 7.10 -19.81
C TYR A 275 -15.25 7.89 -19.11
N ASP A 276 -16.36 7.22 -18.83
CA ASP A 276 -17.47 7.81 -18.06
C ASP A 276 -16.96 8.22 -16.67
N GLN A 277 -17.32 9.40 -16.20
CA GLN A 277 -16.81 10.00 -14.95
C GLN A 277 -15.27 9.98 -14.81
N GLY A 278 -14.52 9.75 -15.88
CA GLY A 278 -13.07 9.66 -15.84
C GLY A 278 -12.37 10.97 -15.52
N LYS A 279 -13.02 12.13 -15.79
CA LYS A 279 -12.51 13.45 -15.37
C LYS A 279 -12.64 13.63 -13.87
N GLU A 280 -13.79 13.30 -13.32
CA GLU A 280 -14.09 13.32 -11.90
C GLU A 280 -13.12 12.39 -11.15
N TYR A 281 -12.88 11.20 -11.67
CA TYR A 281 -11.91 10.27 -11.14
C TYR A 281 -10.48 10.86 -11.16
N TYR A 282 -10.08 11.53 -12.23
CA TYR A 282 -8.77 12.17 -12.32
C TYR A 282 -8.62 13.35 -11.36
N GLU A 283 -9.66 14.16 -11.19
CA GLU A 283 -9.68 15.26 -10.21
C GLU A 283 -9.53 14.72 -8.78
N LEU A 284 -10.22 13.62 -8.45
CA LEU A 284 -10.07 12.95 -7.17
C LEU A 284 -8.66 12.40 -6.97
N LEU A 285 -8.05 11.78 -8.00
CA LEU A 285 -6.65 11.33 -7.97
C LEU A 285 -5.69 12.50 -7.70
N VAL A 286 -5.91 13.65 -8.30
CA VAL A 286 -5.07 14.85 -8.08
C VAL A 286 -5.18 15.31 -6.64
N ARG A 287 -6.39 15.45 -6.08
CA ARG A 287 -6.62 15.85 -4.69
C ARG A 287 -5.97 14.88 -3.71
N ASP A 288 -6.18 13.59 -3.91
CA ASP A 288 -5.63 12.53 -3.07
C ASP A 288 -4.09 12.51 -3.08
N ASN A 289 -3.46 12.65 -4.25
CA ASN A 289 -2.00 12.58 -4.35
C ASN A 289 -1.29 13.88 -3.96
N THR A 290 -1.95 15.02 -4.00
CA THR A 290 -1.34 16.32 -3.71
C THR A 290 -1.75 16.89 -2.36
N GLY A 291 -2.82 16.37 -1.75
CA GLY A 291 -3.39 16.92 -0.51
C GLY A 291 -3.93 18.35 -0.67
N THR A 292 -4.27 18.77 -1.89
CA THR A 292 -4.80 20.11 -2.17
C THR A 292 -6.15 20.01 -2.88
N ASP A 293 -6.99 21.02 -2.72
CA ASP A 293 -8.27 21.16 -3.44
C ASP A 293 -8.11 21.82 -4.82
N MET A 294 -6.88 21.96 -5.31
CA MET A 294 -6.62 22.55 -6.62
C MET A 294 -7.17 21.65 -7.73
N THR A 295 -7.84 22.25 -8.70
CA THR A 295 -8.16 21.58 -9.95
C THR A 295 -6.88 21.23 -10.71
N PRO A 296 -6.90 20.25 -11.62
CA PRO A 296 -5.73 19.90 -12.45
C PRO A 296 -5.14 21.10 -13.21
N LEU A 297 -5.97 22.05 -13.63
CA LEU A 297 -5.52 23.25 -14.33
C LEU A 297 -4.82 24.23 -13.39
N GLU A 298 -5.40 24.51 -12.23
CA GLU A 298 -4.78 25.36 -11.20
C GLU A 298 -3.45 24.76 -10.72
N LEU A 299 -3.41 23.45 -10.50
CA LEU A 299 -2.17 22.75 -10.13
C LEU A 299 -1.10 22.88 -11.22
N LYS A 300 -1.48 22.70 -12.49
CA LYS A 300 -0.57 22.91 -13.64
C LYS A 300 0.00 24.31 -13.66
N ASP A 301 -0.84 25.33 -13.48
CA ASP A 301 -0.42 26.73 -13.50
C ASP A 301 0.52 27.01 -12.31
N TYR A 302 0.16 26.54 -11.11
CA TYR A 302 1.02 26.63 -9.92
C TYR A 302 2.40 25.97 -10.13
N LEU A 303 2.42 24.76 -10.68
CA LEU A 303 3.68 24.03 -10.95
C LEU A 303 4.51 24.72 -12.04
N THR A 304 3.86 25.30 -13.05
CA THR A 304 4.54 26.06 -14.11
C THR A 304 5.20 27.31 -13.55
N ASP A 305 4.53 28.04 -12.67
CA ASP A 305 5.11 29.19 -11.98
C ASP A 305 6.27 28.80 -11.07
N LYS A 306 6.14 27.70 -10.30
CA LYS A 306 7.21 27.18 -9.44
C LYS A 306 8.43 26.73 -10.25
N LEU A 307 8.23 26.05 -11.37
CA LEU A 307 9.30 25.68 -12.29
C LEU A 307 10.01 26.90 -12.84
N THR A 308 9.25 27.92 -13.28
CA THR A 308 9.80 29.18 -13.80
C THR A 308 10.64 29.90 -12.75
N GLN A 309 10.14 30.02 -11.51
CA GLN A 309 10.89 30.58 -10.39
C GLN A 309 12.16 29.78 -10.09
N GLY A 310 12.06 28.44 -10.09
CA GLY A 310 13.22 27.54 -9.89
C GLY A 310 14.31 27.75 -10.94
N LEU A 311 13.90 27.83 -12.22
CA LEU A 311 14.83 28.09 -13.34
C LEU A 311 15.48 29.48 -13.24
N MET A 312 14.71 30.52 -12.84
CA MET A 312 15.27 31.86 -12.62
C MET A 312 16.29 31.85 -11.48
N ASN A 313 15.98 31.18 -10.35
CA ASN A 313 16.90 31.08 -9.22
C ASN A 313 18.16 30.31 -9.61
N LEU A 314 18.03 29.23 -10.38
CA LEU A 314 19.18 28.48 -10.89
C LEU A 314 20.04 29.34 -11.82
N SER A 315 19.43 30.06 -12.75
CA SER A 315 20.13 30.99 -13.66
C SER A 315 20.86 32.09 -12.89
N GLN A 316 20.24 32.63 -11.85
CA GLN A 316 20.89 33.61 -10.98
C GLN A 316 22.08 33.02 -10.22
N SER A 317 21.91 31.82 -9.65
CA SER A 317 23.01 31.11 -8.97
C SER A 317 24.18 30.83 -9.91
N TYR A 318 23.88 30.44 -11.16
CA TYR A 318 24.90 30.28 -12.21
C TYR A 318 25.61 31.58 -12.55
N SER A 319 24.89 32.70 -12.54
CA SER A 319 25.49 34.01 -12.80
C SER A 319 26.47 34.44 -11.70
N TYR A 320 26.19 34.03 -10.45
CA TYR A 320 27.09 34.27 -9.31
C TYR A 320 28.24 33.26 -9.24
N ASN A 321 28.01 32.03 -9.61
CA ASN A 321 29.02 30.96 -9.65
C ASN A 321 28.92 30.15 -10.95
N PRO A 322 29.66 30.55 -12.03
CA PRO A 322 29.66 29.80 -13.28
C PRO A 322 30.19 28.36 -13.17
N ASN A 323 30.89 28.04 -12.08
CA ASN A 323 31.41 26.69 -11.81
C ASN A 323 30.48 25.87 -10.93
N LEU A 324 29.27 26.34 -10.64
CA LEU A 324 28.32 25.72 -9.68
C LEU A 324 28.15 24.20 -9.86
N LEU A 325 28.01 23.71 -11.09
CA LEU A 325 27.87 22.27 -11.34
C LEU A 325 29.18 21.50 -11.04
N ASN A 326 30.32 22.02 -11.44
CA ASN A 326 31.62 21.40 -11.13
C ASN A 326 31.85 21.37 -9.61
N ASP A 327 31.47 22.45 -8.91
CA ASP A 327 31.57 22.52 -7.46
C ASP A 327 30.64 21.49 -6.79
N LEU A 328 29.40 21.31 -7.30
CA LEU A 328 28.46 20.28 -6.84
C LEU A 328 29.00 18.87 -7.11
N ASP A 329 29.53 18.61 -8.30
CA ASP A 329 30.14 17.31 -8.66
C ASP A 329 31.37 16.99 -7.82
N SER A 330 32.04 18.01 -7.32
CA SER A 330 33.21 17.87 -6.44
C SER A 330 32.88 17.66 -4.97
N LEU A 331 31.58 17.82 -4.59
CA LEU A 331 31.16 17.59 -3.22
C LEU A 331 31.29 16.11 -2.87
N THR A 332 32.15 15.82 -1.92
CA THR A 332 32.25 14.51 -1.29
C THR A 332 31.47 14.51 0.01
N ALA A 333 30.83 13.40 0.31
CA ALA A 333 30.18 13.25 1.61
C ALA A 333 31.19 13.47 2.74
N PRO A 334 30.98 14.42 3.64
CA PRO A 334 31.96 14.74 4.69
C PRO A 334 32.11 13.62 5.72
N LYS A 335 31.22 12.63 5.68
CA LYS A 335 31.18 11.48 6.59
C LYS A 335 30.93 10.21 5.79
N THR A 336 31.76 9.20 6.03
CA THR A 336 31.66 7.86 5.42
C THR A 336 31.20 6.81 6.40
N ASP A 337 31.09 7.14 7.69
CA ASP A 337 30.60 6.28 8.74
C ASP A 337 29.05 6.33 8.79
N ALA A 338 28.42 5.16 8.66
CA ALA A 338 26.97 5.01 8.64
C ALA A 338 26.30 5.59 9.89
N ASP A 339 26.86 5.37 11.08
CA ASP A 339 26.31 5.89 12.32
C ASP A 339 26.35 7.42 12.38
N ALA A 340 27.43 8.02 11.90
CA ALA A 340 27.56 9.47 11.82
C ALA A 340 26.59 10.11 10.79
N ILE A 341 26.28 9.39 9.70
CA ILE A 341 25.27 9.80 8.71
C ILE A 341 23.89 9.73 9.34
N LEU A 342 23.53 8.60 9.98
CA LEU A 342 22.24 8.42 10.65
C LEU A 342 22.00 9.44 11.76
N GLN A 343 23.00 9.72 12.61
CA GLN A 343 22.88 10.78 13.62
C GLN A 343 22.62 12.14 13.00
N THR A 344 23.29 12.46 11.89
CA THR A 344 23.07 13.74 11.18
C THR A 344 21.68 13.82 10.58
N LEU A 345 21.21 12.73 9.96
CA LEU A 345 19.85 12.66 9.40
C LEU A 345 18.79 12.78 10.50
N ASN A 346 18.94 12.09 11.62
CA ASN A 346 18.04 12.17 12.76
C ASN A 346 17.99 13.59 13.35
N GLN A 347 19.15 14.23 13.50
CA GLN A 347 19.20 15.62 13.96
C GLN A 347 18.48 16.55 12.97
N LYS A 348 18.70 16.39 11.67
CA LYS A 348 18.04 17.21 10.63
C LYS A 348 16.54 16.94 10.55
N ALA A 349 16.12 15.70 10.70
CA ALA A 349 14.72 15.35 10.78
C ALA A 349 14.04 16.05 11.98
N ALA A 350 14.68 16.00 13.18
CA ALA A 350 14.17 16.68 14.36
C ALA A 350 14.11 18.22 14.22
N GLU A 351 15.03 18.81 13.44
CA GLU A 351 15.04 20.26 13.17
C GLU A 351 13.97 20.71 12.15
N CYS A 352 13.63 19.84 11.19
CA CYS A 352 12.85 20.19 10.01
C CYS A 352 11.42 19.60 10.00
N MET A 353 11.19 18.51 10.73
CA MET A 353 9.88 17.89 10.81
C MET A 353 9.09 18.42 12.01
N PRO A 354 7.75 18.57 11.87
CA PRO A 354 6.93 18.85 13.02
C PRO A 354 7.07 17.73 14.05
N ASP A 355 7.06 18.09 15.32
CA ASP A 355 7.03 17.10 16.41
C ASP A 355 5.70 16.35 16.36
N ILE A 356 5.77 15.12 15.80
CA ILE A 356 4.62 14.21 15.73
C ILE A 356 4.51 13.35 17.00
N GLY A 357 5.39 13.58 17.97
CA GLY A 357 5.44 12.87 19.25
C GLY A 357 6.10 11.49 19.13
N ASP A 358 6.59 11.01 20.26
CA ASP A 358 7.15 9.66 20.41
C ASP A 358 6.05 8.60 20.32
#